data_21e55daec5d3cdaef7a389e885f66b1c
#
_entry.id   21e55daec5d3cdaef7a389e885f66b1c
#
_cell.length_a   1.000
_cell.length_b   1.000
_cell.length_c   1.000
_cell.angle_alpha   90.00
_cell.angle_beta   90.00
_cell.angle_gamma   90.00
#
_symmetry.space_group_name_H-M   'P 1'
#
loop_
_entity.id
_entity.type
_entity.pdbx_description
1 polymer ?
#
loop_
_entity_poly.entity_id
_entity_poly.type
_entity_poly.pdbx_seq_one_letter_code
_entity_poly.pdbx_strand_id
1 'polypeptide(L)'
;MMDIKLQGFNIIILILSGIAIAYIAYPLATISIFIEPATLLDSLSRPQIGNAFLLSIVSATISTLLLSLFGIPLAYFLARYNNFPGKFLLRIIVIIPLVLPPLASGALLLGVFGPYSPLVQTFPGIEFTQSTLGIIIAQTYVAAPFMILASQAAFESVDESYENIARVLGKTRLETFFRISLPLAKNGIVTGFILSWVRAVGELGATMMMAYNPHTISIQIFEDNAIGGLRNAIPDIMLAILLSIVAIVMFYFTRKGQLQEALKLQW
;
A
#
# COMPACT_ATOMS: atom_id res chain seq x y z
N MET A 1 30.65 16.16 34.97
CA MET A 1 29.21 16.45 35.18
C MET A 1 28.39 16.35 33.87
N MET A 2 28.97 16.63 32.70
CA MET A 2 28.31 16.51 31.37
C MET A 2 28.13 15.04 30.97
N ASP A 3 29.08 14.16 31.25
CA ASP A 3 29.04 12.72 30.89
C ASP A 3 27.92 11.93 31.62
N ILE A 4 27.65 12.28 32.88
CA ILE A 4 26.57 11.61 33.68
C ILE A 4 25.21 11.95 33.15
N LYS A 5 24.98 13.19 32.67
CA LYS A 5 23.70 13.60 32.05
C LYS A 5 23.46 12.93 30.70
N LEU A 6 24.55 12.76 29.91
CA LEU A 6 24.49 12.04 28.63
C LEU A 6 24.23 10.53 28.83
N GLN A 7 24.84 9.92 29.89
CA GLN A 7 24.56 8.52 30.24
C GLN A 7 23.12 8.33 30.69
N GLY A 8 22.59 9.20 31.54
CA GLY A 8 21.18 9.14 31.97
C GLY A 8 20.19 9.30 30.81
N PHE A 9 20.46 10.22 29.87
CA PHE A 9 19.66 10.42 28.66
C PHE A 9 19.66 9.16 27.76
N ASN A 10 20.83 8.55 27.55
CA ASN A 10 20.92 7.33 26.72
C ASN A 10 20.19 6.14 27.36
N ILE A 11 20.23 6.01 28.70
CA ILE A 11 19.51 4.96 29.42
C ILE A 11 17.99 5.13 29.26
N ILE A 12 17.48 6.36 29.38
CA ILE A 12 16.07 6.65 29.17
C ILE A 12 15.62 6.29 27.76
N ILE A 13 16.39 6.70 26.73
CA ILE A 13 16.10 6.35 25.34
C ILE A 13 16.08 4.83 25.15
N LEU A 14 17.06 4.12 25.72
CA LEU A 14 17.17 2.66 25.59
C LEU A 14 15.96 1.95 26.24
N ILE A 15 15.53 2.40 27.42
CA ILE A 15 14.34 1.86 28.10
C ILE A 15 13.08 2.11 27.26
N LEU A 16 12.88 3.35 26.81
CA LEU A 16 11.70 3.70 26.01
C LEU A 16 11.68 2.94 24.69
N SER A 17 12.82 2.80 24.02
CA SER A 17 12.95 2.00 22.81
C SER A 17 12.69 0.51 23.08
N GLY A 18 13.18 -0.02 24.19
CA GLY A 18 12.93 -1.40 24.60
C GLY A 18 11.45 -1.68 24.85
N ILE A 19 10.75 -0.76 25.53
CA ILE A 19 9.31 -0.85 25.76
C ILE A 19 8.55 -0.82 24.44
N ALA A 20 8.90 0.10 23.53
CA ALA A 20 8.26 0.19 22.21
C ALA A 20 8.46 -1.08 21.37
N ILE A 21 9.69 -1.62 21.35
CA ILE A 21 10.00 -2.87 20.65
C ILE A 21 9.24 -4.04 21.29
N ALA A 22 9.22 -4.13 22.60
CA ALA A 22 8.48 -5.18 23.30
C ALA A 22 6.98 -5.13 23.01
N TYR A 23 6.39 -3.93 22.99
CA TYR A 23 4.98 -3.73 22.65
C TYR A 23 4.64 -4.21 21.23
N ILE A 24 5.52 -3.96 20.26
CA ILE A 24 5.32 -4.39 18.85
C ILE A 24 5.60 -5.89 18.69
N ALA A 25 6.64 -6.41 19.35
CA ALA A 25 7.04 -7.82 19.20
C ALA A 25 6.14 -8.80 19.97
N TYR A 26 5.58 -8.36 21.09
CA TYR A 26 4.79 -9.24 21.96
C TYR A 26 3.58 -9.87 21.28
N PRO A 27 2.72 -9.16 20.53
CA PRO A 27 1.62 -9.78 19.79
C PRO A 27 2.09 -10.80 18.74
N LEU A 28 3.21 -10.53 18.06
CA LEU A 28 3.78 -11.45 17.06
C LEU A 28 4.33 -12.72 17.74
N ALA A 29 4.94 -12.59 18.90
CA ALA A 29 5.44 -13.73 19.68
C ALA A 29 4.30 -14.57 20.27
N THR A 30 3.22 -13.94 20.76
CA THR A 30 2.10 -14.65 21.38
C THR A 30 1.32 -15.51 20.39
N ILE A 31 1.25 -15.15 19.11
CA ILE A 31 0.54 -15.96 18.11
C ILE A 31 1.14 -17.34 18.01
N SER A 32 2.46 -17.51 18.22
CA SER A 32 3.14 -18.79 18.18
C SER A 32 2.69 -19.77 19.28
N ILE A 33 2.14 -19.24 20.37
CA ILE A 33 1.61 -20.08 21.49
C ILE A 33 0.31 -20.78 21.11
N PHE A 34 -0.44 -20.20 20.18
CA PHE A 34 -1.73 -20.72 19.72
C PHE A 34 -1.60 -21.64 18.50
N ILE A 35 -0.39 -21.82 17.98
CA ILE A 35 -0.15 -22.68 16.80
C ILE A 35 -0.13 -24.13 17.24
N GLU A 36 -1.11 -24.90 16.78
CA GLU A 36 -1.08 -26.35 16.79
C GLU A 36 -0.69 -26.84 15.39
N PRO A 37 0.50 -27.46 15.20
CA PRO A 37 1.00 -27.78 13.86
C PRO A 37 0.04 -28.65 13.04
N ALA A 38 -0.66 -29.57 13.67
CA ALA A 38 -1.61 -30.46 12.98
C ALA A 38 -2.84 -29.71 12.47
N THR A 39 -3.42 -28.82 13.29
CA THR A 39 -4.58 -27.99 12.90
C THR A 39 -4.21 -26.95 11.87
N LEU A 40 -2.98 -26.45 11.91
CA LEU A 40 -2.46 -25.51 10.92
C LEU A 40 -2.38 -26.15 9.53
N LEU A 41 -1.77 -27.34 9.42
CA LEU A 41 -1.65 -28.05 8.13
C LEU A 41 -3.02 -28.42 7.55
N ASP A 42 -3.95 -28.88 8.38
CA ASP A 42 -5.32 -29.16 7.96
C ASP A 42 -6.04 -27.88 7.46
N SER A 43 -5.90 -26.78 8.19
CA SER A 43 -6.51 -25.51 7.82
C SER A 43 -5.93 -24.94 6.54
N LEU A 44 -4.61 -24.96 6.35
CA LEU A 44 -3.95 -24.50 5.12
C LEU A 44 -4.33 -25.33 3.89
N SER A 45 -4.80 -26.58 4.08
CA SER A 45 -5.31 -27.42 3.01
C SER A 45 -6.74 -27.05 2.56
N ARG A 46 -7.44 -26.17 3.29
CA ARG A 46 -8.79 -25.71 2.93
C ARG A 46 -8.75 -24.81 1.69
N PRO A 47 -9.49 -25.15 0.63
CA PRO A 47 -9.48 -24.37 -0.62
C PRO A 47 -9.85 -22.89 -0.43
N GLN A 48 -10.72 -22.60 0.55
CA GLN A 48 -11.17 -21.24 0.85
C GLN A 48 -10.02 -20.32 1.24
N ILE A 49 -9.13 -20.79 2.12
CA ILE A 49 -7.97 -20.03 2.61
C ILE A 49 -6.97 -19.79 1.47
N GLY A 50 -6.67 -20.83 0.69
CA GLY A 50 -5.79 -20.70 -0.48
C GLY A 50 -6.33 -19.73 -1.52
N ASN A 51 -7.62 -19.79 -1.81
CA ASN A 51 -8.29 -18.88 -2.73
C ASN A 51 -8.27 -17.42 -2.23
N ALA A 52 -8.58 -17.19 -0.95
CA ALA A 52 -8.54 -15.87 -0.33
C ALA A 52 -7.15 -15.26 -0.36
N PHE A 53 -6.12 -16.06 -0.08
CA PHE A 53 -4.72 -15.67 -0.16
C PHE A 53 -4.31 -15.28 -1.58
N LEU A 54 -4.59 -16.14 -2.56
CA LEU A 54 -4.28 -15.86 -3.97
C LEU A 54 -5.03 -14.63 -4.49
N LEU A 55 -6.32 -14.52 -4.16
CA LEU A 55 -7.14 -13.38 -4.55
C LEU A 55 -6.57 -12.08 -3.99
N SER A 56 -6.11 -12.06 -2.73
CA SER A 56 -5.50 -10.87 -2.13
C SER A 56 -4.24 -10.42 -2.87
N ILE A 57 -3.37 -11.36 -3.26
CA ILE A 57 -2.16 -11.04 -4.02
C ILE A 57 -2.53 -10.52 -5.42
N VAL A 58 -3.41 -11.21 -6.13
CA VAL A 58 -3.77 -10.86 -7.50
C VAL A 58 -4.49 -9.51 -7.55
N SER A 59 -5.51 -9.31 -6.71
CA SER A 59 -6.26 -8.06 -6.68
C SER A 59 -5.40 -6.87 -6.26
N ALA A 60 -4.56 -7.01 -5.23
CA ALA A 60 -3.64 -5.96 -4.80
C ALA A 60 -2.60 -5.63 -5.87
N THR A 61 -2.10 -6.63 -6.59
CA THR A 61 -1.16 -6.42 -7.69
C THR A 61 -1.82 -5.66 -8.84
N ILE A 62 -3.01 -6.05 -9.26
CA ILE A 62 -3.77 -5.34 -10.31
C ILE A 62 -4.07 -3.91 -9.86
N SER A 63 -4.54 -3.71 -8.63
CA SER A 63 -4.82 -2.39 -8.06
C SER A 63 -3.58 -1.50 -8.08
N THR A 64 -2.43 -2.02 -7.68
CA THR A 64 -1.18 -1.26 -7.64
C THR A 64 -0.64 -0.96 -9.05
N LEU A 65 -0.82 -1.87 -10.01
CA LEU A 65 -0.48 -1.61 -11.42
C LEU A 65 -1.36 -0.51 -12.02
N LEU A 66 -2.66 -0.51 -11.73
CA LEU A 66 -3.57 0.58 -12.12
C LEU A 66 -3.14 1.91 -11.50
N LEU A 67 -2.77 1.89 -10.21
CA LEU A 67 -2.24 3.07 -9.54
C LEU A 67 -0.90 3.54 -10.13
N SER A 68 -0.07 2.62 -10.59
CA SER A 68 1.17 2.99 -11.29
C SER A 68 0.87 3.69 -12.61
N LEU A 69 -0.09 3.19 -13.36
CA LEU A 69 -0.48 3.75 -14.66
C LEU A 69 -1.04 5.17 -14.56
N PHE A 70 -1.91 5.43 -13.58
CA PHE A 70 -2.59 6.72 -13.45
C PHE A 70 -1.99 7.62 -12.36
N GLY A 71 -1.52 7.03 -11.26
CA GLY A 71 -1.01 7.75 -10.11
C GLY A 71 0.38 8.34 -10.32
N ILE A 72 1.28 7.66 -11.03
CA ILE A 72 2.63 8.18 -11.32
C ILE A 72 2.57 9.44 -12.21
N PRO A 73 1.80 9.48 -13.31
CA PRO A 73 1.62 10.70 -14.07
C PRO A 73 0.99 11.83 -13.27
N LEU A 74 -0.02 11.53 -12.42
CA LEU A 74 -0.62 12.52 -11.54
C LEU A 74 0.39 13.05 -10.51
N ALA A 75 1.22 12.20 -9.93
CA ALA A 75 2.28 12.56 -9.01
C ALA A 75 3.32 13.49 -9.67
N TYR A 76 3.74 13.17 -10.89
CA TYR A 76 4.62 14.03 -11.69
C TYR A 76 3.99 15.38 -11.97
N PHE A 77 2.72 15.40 -12.36
CA PHE A 77 1.97 16.64 -12.58
C PHE A 77 1.94 17.50 -11.30
N LEU A 78 1.60 16.93 -10.15
CA LEU A 78 1.58 17.64 -8.87
C LEU A 78 2.96 18.14 -8.42
N ALA A 79 4.03 17.43 -8.76
CA ALA A 79 5.40 17.81 -8.44
C ALA A 79 5.89 18.99 -9.28
N ARG A 80 5.62 18.99 -10.60
CA ARG A 80 6.20 19.94 -11.55
C ARG A 80 5.34 21.19 -11.82
N TYR A 81 4.02 21.08 -11.69
CA TYR A 81 3.13 22.21 -11.95
C TYR A 81 2.72 22.86 -10.62
N ASN A 82 3.46 23.92 -10.23
CA ASN A 82 3.27 24.56 -8.93
C ASN A 82 2.16 25.63 -8.91
N ASN A 83 1.89 26.29 -10.02
CA ASN A 83 1.03 27.47 -10.09
C ASN A 83 -0.16 27.28 -11.03
N PHE A 84 -1.11 26.40 -10.67
CA PHE A 84 -2.38 26.34 -11.37
C PHE A 84 -3.55 26.44 -10.38
N PRO A 85 -4.67 27.08 -10.80
CA PRO A 85 -5.86 27.15 -9.96
C PRO A 85 -6.41 25.73 -9.72
N GLY A 86 -6.69 25.38 -8.46
CA GLY A 86 -7.20 24.05 -8.09
C GLY A 86 -6.15 23.05 -7.60
N LYS A 87 -4.84 23.37 -7.62
CA LYS A 87 -3.79 22.47 -7.08
C LYS A 87 -4.08 22.04 -5.63
N PHE A 88 -4.52 22.99 -4.79
CA PHE A 88 -4.90 22.71 -3.41
C PHE A 88 -6.05 21.69 -3.32
N LEU A 89 -7.09 21.86 -4.16
CA LEU A 89 -8.22 20.94 -4.20
C LEU A 89 -7.80 19.54 -4.65
N LEU A 90 -6.95 19.42 -5.67
CA LEU A 90 -6.42 18.11 -6.11
C LEU A 90 -5.62 17.43 -5.00
N ARG A 91 -4.79 18.16 -4.25
CA ARG A 91 -4.07 17.60 -3.10
C ARG A 91 -5.02 17.08 -2.02
N ILE A 92 -6.07 17.83 -1.71
CA ILE A 92 -7.11 17.37 -0.78
C ILE A 92 -7.76 16.10 -1.28
N ILE A 93 -8.19 16.04 -2.54
CA ILE A 93 -8.83 14.86 -3.14
C ILE A 93 -7.92 13.63 -3.04
N VAL A 94 -6.63 13.78 -3.30
CA VAL A 94 -5.64 12.69 -3.17
C VAL A 94 -5.50 12.21 -1.72
N ILE A 95 -5.58 13.11 -0.74
CA ILE A 95 -5.36 12.78 0.67
C ILE A 95 -6.64 12.25 1.35
N ILE A 96 -7.83 12.61 0.88
CA ILE A 96 -9.11 12.19 1.48
C ILE A 96 -9.17 10.69 1.78
N PRO A 97 -8.82 9.75 0.86
CA PRO A 97 -8.89 8.32 1.13
C PRO A 97 -7.98 7.86 2.28
N LEU A 98 -6.92 8.61 2.59
CA LEU A 98 -6.01 8.31 3.69
C LEU A 98 -6.61 8.68 5.06
N VAL A 99 -7.41 9.74 5.11
CA VAL A 99 -7.98 10.29 6.35
C VAL A 99 -9.33 9.67 6.66
N LEU A 100 -10.08 9.27 5.64
CA LEU A 100 -11.38 8.65 5.83
C LEU A 100 -11.26 7.26 6.47
N PRO A 101 -12.16 6.93 7.42
CA PRO A 101 -12.30 5.55 7.87
C PRO A 101 -12.53 4.60 6.69
N PRO A 102 -11.88 3.43 6.63
CA PRO A 102 -12.00 2.52 5.48
C PRO A 102 -13.44 2.10 5.15
N LEU A 103 -14.27 1.87 6.15
CA LEU A 103 -15.70 1.58 5.96
C LEU A 103 -16.44 2.75 5.28
N ALA A 104 -16.13 4.00 5.66
CA ALA A 104 -16.72 5.18 5.04
C ALA A 104 -16.28 5.31 3.56
N SER A 105 -15.02 5.01 3.27
CA SER A 105 -14.50 4.93 1.89
C SER A 105 -15.29 3.92 1.06
N GLY A 106 -15.54 2.73 1.61
CA GLY A 106 -16.35 1.71 0.97
C GLY A 106 -17.81 2.13 0.72
N ALA A 107 -18.42 2.81 1.69
CA ALA A 107 -19.78 3.35 1.55
C ALA A 107 -19.87 4.42 0.45
N LEU A 108 -18.85 5.31 0.34
CA LEU A 108 -18.76 6.28 -0.77
C LEU A 108 -18.65 5.57 -2.12
N LEU A 109 -17.82 4.53 -2.21
CA LEU A 109 -17.67 3.73 -3.43
C LEU A 109 -18.98 3.02 -3.80
N LEU A 110 -19.74 2.50 -2.82
CA LEU A 110 -21.08 1.95 -3.07
C LEU A 110 -22.05 2.99 -3.62
N GLY A 111 -21.93 4.26 -3.23
CA GLY A 111 -22.72 5.34 -3.81
C GLY A 111 -22.48 5.50 -5.32
N VAL A 112 -21.27 5.18 -5.81
CA VAL A 112 -20.87 5.30 -7.22
C VAL A 112 -21.05 3.99 -7.98
N PHE A 113 -20.66 2.87 -7.38
CA PHE A 113 -20.58 1.55 -8.01
C PHE A 113 -21.63 0.56 -7.51
N GLY A 114 -22.49 0.99 -6.59
CA GLY A 114 -23.56 0.14 -6.06
C GLY A 114 -24.70 -0.10 -7.07
N PRO A 115 -25.56 -1.11 -6.82
CA PRO A 115 -26.57 -1.56 -7.78
C PRO A 115 -27.54 -0.47 -8.24
N TYR A 116 -27.77 0.53 -7.41
CA TYR A 116 -28.72 1.63 -7.69
C TYR A 116 -28.05 2.88 -8.28
N SER A 117 -26.75 2.84 -8.54
CA SER A 117 -26.04 3.99 -9.09
C SER A 117 -26.35 4.16 -10.59
N PRO A 118 -26.38 5.40 -11.09
CA PRO A 118 -26.56 5.67 -12.52
C PRO A 118 -25.49 5.02 -13.40
N LEU A 119 -24.26 4.92 -12.88
CA LEU A 119 -23.14 4.31 -13.60
C LEU A 119 -23.40 2.83 -13.85
N VAL A 120 -23.85 2.07 -12.85
CA VAL A 120 -24.13 0.64 -12.97
C VAL A 120 -25.32 0.40 -13.88
N GLN A 121 -26.34 1.26 -13.82
CA GLN A 121 -27.50 1.19 -14.74
C GLN A 121 -27.09 1.42 -16.20
N THR A 122 -26.04 2.20 -16.45
CA THR A 122 -25.52 2.45 -17.80
C THR A 122 -24.73 1.24 -18.33
N PHE A 123 -24.14 0.43 -17.44
CA PHE A 123 -23.31 -0.74 -17.78
C PHE A 123 -23.84 -2.03 -17.12
N PRO A 124 -25.04 -2.49 -17.45
CA PRO A 124 -25.73 -3.58 -16.73
C PRO A 124 -25.03 -4.95 -16.82
N GLY A 125 -24.02 -5.10 -17.70
CA GLY A 125 -23.24 -6.34 -17.83
C GLY A 125 -21.98 -6.39 -16.96
N ILE A 126 -21.68 -5.35 -16.16
CA ILE A 126 -20.48 -5.27 -15.33
C ILE A 126 -20.86 -5.39 -13.86
N GLU A 127 -20.34 -6.41 -13.21
CA GLU A 127 -20.50 -6.61 -11.76
C GLU A 127 -19.46 -5.79 -10.99
N PHE A 128 -19.83 -4.57 -10.62
CA PHE A 128 -18.94 -3.65 -9.86
C PHE A 128 -18.85 -3.99 -8.38
N THR A 129 -19.86 -4.67 -7.82
CA THR A 129 -19.91 -5.06 -6.40
C THR A 129 -19.99 -6.56 -6.27
N GLN A 130 -19.66 -7.08 -5.07
CA GLN A 130 -19.65 -8.53 -4.79
C GLN A 130 -18.86 -9.33 -5.84
N SER A 131 -17.73 -8.77 -6.28
CA SER A 131 -16.90 -9.30 -7.35
C SER A 131 -15.43 -8.96 -7.14
N THR A 132 -14.53 -9.64 -7.87
CA THR A 132 -13.10 -9.29 -7.88
C THR A 132 -12.86 -7.84 -8.35
N LEU A 133 -13.70 -7.34 -9.27
CA LEU A 133 -13.64 -5.94 -9.71
C LEU A 133 -13.94 -4.98 -8.56
N GLY A 134 -14.93 -5.27 -7.73
CA GLY A 134 -15.27 -4.48 -6.54
C GLY A 134 -14.11 -4.42 -5.53
N ILE A 135 -13.40 -5.55 -5.34
CA ILE A 135 -12.19 -5.60 -4.52
C ILE A 135 -11.12 -4.68 -5.10
N ILE A 136 -10.83 -4.77 -6.40
CA ILE A 136 -9.83 -3.96 -7.09
C ILE A 136 -10.16 -2.46 -6.98
N ILE A 137 -11.41 -2.08 -7.17
CA ILE A 137 -11.86 -0.68 -7.03
C ILE A 137 -11.61 -0.17 -5.61
N ALA A 138 -12.01 -0.93 -4.59
CA ALA A 138 -11.84 -0.57 -3.20
C ALA A 138 -10.35 -0.42 -2.82
N GLN A 139 -9.54 -1.40 -3.18
CA GLN A 139 -8.10 -1.40 -2.94
C GLN A 139 -7.40 -0.25 -3.66
N THR A 140 -7.75 0.00 -4.93
CA THR A 140 -7.19 1.11 -5.72
C THR A 140 -7.49 2.46 -5.07
N TYR A 141 -8.74 2.68 -4.62
CA TYR A 141 -9.13 3.93 -3.98
C TYR A 141 -8.34 4.19 -2.69
N VAL A 142 -8.27 3.20 -1.81
CA VAL A 142 -7.64 3.36 -0.48
C VAL A 142 -6.11 3.38 -0.55
N ALA A 143 -5.52 2.71 -1.54
CA ALA A 143 -4.06 2.68 -1.72
C ALA A 143 -3.53 3.86 -2.56
N ALA A 144 -4.38 4.61 -3.26
CA ALA A 144 -4.00 5.71 -4.14
C ALA A 144 -3.09 6.77 -3.48
N PRO A 145 -3.38 7.27 -2.26
CA PRO A 145 -2.52 8.26 -1.62
C PRO A 145 -1.07 7.80 -1.46
N PHE A 146 -0.85 6.53 -1.15
CA PHE A 146 0.50 5.99 -0.92
C PHE A 146 1.34 6.02 -2.19
N MET A 147 0.77 5.63 -3.33
CA MET A 147 1.45 5.71 -4.63
C MET A 147 1.73 7.15 -5.02
N ILE A 148 0.70 8.00 -4.95
CA ILE A 148 0.78 9.36 -5.47
C ILE A 148 1.72 10.20 -4.64
N LEU A 149 1.60 10.19 -3.30
CA LEU A 149 2.42 11.03 -2.42
C LEU A 149 3.89 10.59 -2.42
N ALA A 150 4.17 9.28 -2.38
CA ALA A 150 5.55 8.79 -2.44
C ALA A 150 6.20 9.09 -3.80
N SER A 151 5.47 8.91 -4.91
CA SER A 151 5.96 9.24 -6.24
C SER A 151 6.13 10.75 -6.43
N GLN A 152 5.22 11.58 -5.87
CA GLN A 152 5.34 13.03 -5.89
C GLN A 152 6.60 13.48 -5.17
N ALA A 153 6.85 13.00 -3.95
CA ALA A 153 8.06 13.31 -3.20
C ALA A 153 9.33 12.88 -3.96
N ALA A 154 9.27 11.73 -4.65
CA ALA A 154 10.37 11.26 -5.48
C ALA A 154 10.64 12.21 -6.66
N PHE A 155 9.62 12.68 -7.36
CA PHE A 155 9.81 13.65 -8.43
C PHE A 155 10.28 15.01 -7.89
N GLU A 156 9.74 15.47 -6.76
CA GLU A 156 10.18 16.74 -6.12
C GLU A 156 11.65 16.70 -5.70
N SER A 157 12.21 15.53 -5.39
CA SER A 157 13.63 15.36 -5.06
C SER A 157 14.58 15.43 -6.27
N VAL A 158 14.05 15.31 -7.48
CA VAL A 158 14.82 15.44 -8.73
C VAL A 158 14.89 16.90 -9.14
N ASP A 159 16.12 17.43 -9.27
CA ASP A 159 16.33 18.81 -9.70
C ASP A 159 15.76 19.05 -11.10
N GLU A 160 14.95 20.08 -11.24
CA GLU A 160 14.31 20.48 -12.51
C GLU A 160 15.31 20.90 -13.57
N SER A 161 16.55 21.23 -13.19
CA SER A 161 17.62 21.57 -14.13
C SER A 161 17.90 20.45 -15.13
N TYR A 162 17.82 19.18 -14.74
CA TYR A 162 17.97 18.03 -15.65
C TYR A 162 16.91 18.03 -16.74
N GLU A 163 15.66 18.33 -16.40
CA GLU A 163 14.56 18.41 -17.35
C GLU A 163 14.72 19.62 -18.29
N ASN A 164 15.20 20.76 -17.74
CA ASN A 164 15.44 21.97 -18.51
C ASN A 164 16.57 21.77 -19.53
N ILE A 165 17.69 21.17 -19.12
CA ILE A 165 18.81 20.83 -20.02
C ILE A 165 18.34 19.91 -21.15
N ALA A 166 17.58 18.85 -20.83
CA ALA A 166 17.06 17.93 -21.84
C ALA A 166 16.18 18.66 -22.88
N ARG A 167 15.37 19.62 -22.44
CA ARG A 167 14.52 20.43 -23.34
C ARG A 167 15.34 21.37 -24.22
N VAL A 168 16.38 21.97 -23.67
CA VAL A 168 17.32 22.82 -24.46
C VAL A 168 18.03 21.97 -25.53
N LEU A 169 18.33 20.71 -25.23
CA LEU A 169 18.88 19.74 -26.20
C LEU A 169 17.83 19.17 -27.17
N GLY A 170 16.63 19.74 -27.23
CA GLY A 170 15.60 19.39 -28.22
C GLY A 170 14.72 18.19 -27.82
N LYS A 171 14.79 17.72 -26.57
CA LYS A 171 13.91 16.64 -26.12
C LYS A 171 12.49 17.15 -25.87
N THR A 172 11.50 16.36 -26.30
CA THR A 172 10.10 16.61 -26.00
C THR A 172 9.80 16.39 -24.50
N ARG A 173 8.69 16.92 -24.00
CA ARG A 173 8.25 16.69 -22.59
C ARG A 173 8.08 15.20 -22.28
N LEU A 174 7.54 14.44 -23.21
CA LEU A 174 7.34 13.01 -23.06
C LEU A 174 8.68 12.25 -23.00
N GLU A 175 9.63 12.58 -23.88
CA GLU A 175 10.97 11.99 -23.82
C GLU A 175 11.69 12.36 -22.53
N THR A 176 11.57 13.61 -22.05
CA THR A 176 12.14 14.06 -20.79
C THR A 176 11.56 13.28 -19.61
N PHE A 177 10.23 13.10 -19.59
CA PHE A 177 9.58 12.30 -18.55
C PHE A 177 10.13 10.86 -18.50
N PHE A 178 10.10 10.13 -19.61
CA PHE A 178 10.49 8.72 -19.62
C PHE A 178 11.99 8.48 -19.53
N ARG A 179 12.83 9.40 -20.06
CA ARG A 179 14.29 9.20 -20.11
C ARG A 179 15.04 9.89 -18.99
N ILE A 180 14.47 10.87 -18.33
CA ILE A 180 15.14 11.66 -17.29
C ILE A 180 14.37 11.56 -15.94
N SER A 181 13.15 12.12 -15.88
CA SER A 181 12.43 12.28 -14.64
C SER A 181 12.08 10.95 -13.99
N LEU A 182 11.48 10.03 -14.76
CA LEU A 182 11.05 8.71 -14.28
C LEU A 182 12.23 7.83 -13.79
N PRO A 183 13.34 7.70 -14.57
CA PRO A 183 14.51 6.94 -14.09
C PRO A 183 15.18 7.54 -12.86
N LEU A 184 15.27 8.87 -12.75
CA LEU A 184 15.85 9.53 -11.58
C LEU A 184 14.98 9.39 -10.34
N ALA A 185 13.66 9.40 -10.49
CA ALA A 185 12.69 9.22 -9.40
C ALA A 185 12.40 7.72 -9.09
N LYS A 186 12.95 6.76 -9.86
CA LYS A 186 12.59 5.32 -9.80
C LYS A 186 12.53 4.75 -8.39
N ASN A 187 13.49 5.10 -7.56
CA ASN A 187 13.63 4.52 -6.22
C ASN A 187 12.47 4.91 -5.28
N GLY A 188 12.05 6.17 -5.31
CA GLY A 188 10.90 6.61 -4.54
C GLY A 188 9.58 6.11 -5.13
N ILE A 189 9.49 5.97 -6.46
CA ILE A 189 8.32 5.38 -7.13
C ILE A 189 8.17 3.89 -6.75
N VAL A 190 9.26 3.13 -6.71
CA VAL A 190 9.24 1.73 -6.25
C VAL A 190 8.83 1.65 -4.79
N THR A 191 9.29 2.59 -3.96
CA THR A 191 8.81 2.70 -2.56
C THR A 191 7.29 2.94 -2.52
N GLY A 192 6.77 3.86 -3.32
CA GLY A 192 5.33 4.11 -3.46
C GLY A 192 4.56 2.88 -3.92
N PHE A 193 5.11 2.12 -4.88
CA PHE A 193 4.53 0.87 -5.35
C PHE A 193 4.39 -0.15 -4.20
N ILE A 194 5.45 -0.39 -3.44
CA ILE A 194 5.45 -1.35 -2.34
C ILE A 194 4.48 -0.91 -1.24
N LEU A 195 4.49 0.37 -0.84
CA LEU A 195 3.57 0.89 0.17
C LEU A 195 2.10 0.76 -0.26
N SER A 196 1.80 1.05 -1.53
CA SER A 196 0.46 0.88 -2.09
C SER A 196 0.02 -0.57 -2.14
N TRP A 197 0.93 -1.47 -2.52
CA TRP A 197 0.67 -2.90 -2.56
C TRP A 197 0.37 -3.46 -1.17
N VAL A 198 1.19 -3.13 -0.18
CA VAL A 198 0.97 -3.53 1.23
C VAL A 198 -0.36 -3.00 1.74
N ARG A 199 -0.67 -1.73 1.43
CA ARG A 199 -1.93 -1.11 1.83
C ARG A 199 -3.13 -1.79 1.17
N ALA A 200 -3.03 -2.17 -0.10
CA ALA A 200 -4.07 -2.88 -0.84
C ALA A 200 -4.30 -4.30 -0.31
N VAL A 201 -3.23 -5.07 -0.07
CA VAL A 201 -3.33 -6.45 0.48
C VAL A 201 -4.02 -6.45 1.84
N GLY A 202 -3.68 -5.51 2.72
CA GLY A 202 -4.24 -5.42 4.07
C GLY A 202 -5.59 -4.71 4.16
N GLU A 203 -6.23 -4.35 3.01
CA GLU A 203 -7.51 -3.64 3.04
C GLU A 203 -8.66 -4.57 3.44
N LEU A 204 -9.40 -4.15 4.45
CA LEU A 204 -10.59 -4.85 4.93
C LEU A 204 -11.86 -4.01 4.75
N GLY A 205 -11.87 -2.78 5.29
CA GLY A 205 -13.10 -2.02 5.49
C GLY A 205 -13.81 -1.62 4.21
N ALA A 206 -13.08 -1.02 3.26
CA ALA A 206 -13.65 -0.62 1.98
C ALA A 206 -13.97 -1.84 1.11
N THR A 207 -13.12 -2.86 1.15
CA THR A 207 -13.34 -4.12 0.43
C THR A 207 -14.58 -4.84 0.95
N MET A 208 -14.76 -4.93 2.27
CA MET A 208 -15.91 -5.57 2.90
C MET A 208 -17.25 -4.93 2.49
N MET A 209 -17.25 -3.60 2.34
CA MET A 209 -18.44 -2.86 1.88
C MET A 209 -18.71 -3.08 0.39
N MET A 210 -17.67 -3.08 -0.45
CA MET A 210 -17.81 -3.20 -1.90
C MET A 210 -18.00 -4.63 -2.39
N ALA A 211 -17.28 -5.58 -1.77
CA ALA A 211 -17.26 -6.97 -2.18
C ALA A 211 -16.88 -7.88 -1.00
N TYR A 212 -17.89 -8.25 -0.22
CA TYR A 212 -17.71 -9.23 0.85
C TYR A 212 -17.31 -10.59 0.27
N ASN A 213 -17.96 -10.99 -0.84
CA ASN A 213 -17.61 -12.16 -1.63
C ASN A 213 -17.13 -11.73 -3.03
N PRO A 214 -16.05 -12.37 -3.54
CA PRO A 214 -15.22 -13.41 -2.95
C PRO A 214 -14.31 -12.84 -1.84
N HIS A 215 -13.92 -13.69 -0.85
CA HIS A 215 -13.14 -13.26 0.31
C HIS A 215 -11.68 -12.98 -0.06
N THR A 216 -11.17 -11.83 0.40
CA THR A 216 -9.73 -11.60 0.56
C THR A 216 -9.26 -12.21 1.87
N ILE A 217 -7.94 -12.34 2.06
CA ILE A 217 -7.38 -12.88 3.31
C ILE A 217 -7.82 -12.05 4.54
N SER A 218 -7.96 -10.72 4.40
CA SER A 218 -8.43 -9.85 5.47
C SER A 218 -9.89 -10.11 5.84
N ILE A 219 -10.75 -10.39 4.86
CA ILE A 219 -12.15 -10.77 5.09
C ILE A 219 -12.23 -12.17 5.68
N GLN A 220 -11.40 -13.11 5.21
CA GLN A 220 -11.35 -14.47 5.75
C GLN A 220 -10.95 -14.47 7.23
N ILE A 221 -9.92 -13.70 7.61
CA ILE A 221 -9.53 -13.51 9.03
C ILE A 221 -10.71 -12.99 9.85
N PHE A 222 -11.42 -12.00 9.34
CA PHE A 222 -12.58 -11.41 10.02
C PHE A 222 -13.69 -12.44 10.23
N GLU A 223 -14.02 -13.20 9.19
CA GLU A 223 -15.09 -14.21 9.23
C GLU A 223 -14.73 -15.37 10.16
N ASP A 224 -13.55 -15.96 10.02
CA ASP A 224 -13.11 -17.08 10.85
C ASP A 224 -13.00 -16.69 12.34
N ASN A 225 -12.58 -15.44 12.60
CA ASN A 225 -12.61 -14.93 13.97
C ASN A 225 -14.02 -14.72 14.50
N ALA A 226 -14.96 -14.30 13.68
CA ALA A 226 -16.36 -14.11 14.08
C ALA A 226 -17.08 -15.44 14.37
N ILE A 227 -16.76 -16.51 13.63
CA ILE A 227 -17.39 -17.83 13.76
C ILE A 227 -16.79 -18.64 14.92
N GLY A 228 -15.47 -18.71 15.04
CA GLY A 228 -14.79 -19.60 15.99
C GLY A 228 -13.74 -18.92 16.87
N GLY A 229 -13.72 -17.59 16.89
CA GLY A 229 -12.75 -16.81 17.64
C GLY A 229 -11.35 -16.85 17.06
N LEU A 230 -10.40 -16.28 17.80
CA LEU A 230 -9.01 -16.13 17.35
C LEU A 230 -8.38 -17.46 16.88
N ARG A 231 -8.73 -18.58 17.52
CA ARG A 231 -8.14 -19.89 17.20
C ARG A 231 -8.43 -20.31 15.76
N ASN A 232 -9.61 -20.02 15.25
CA ASN A 232 -9.98 -20.34 13.87
C ASN A 232 -9.27 -19.43 12.86
N ALA A 233 -9.02 -18.17 13.22
CA ALA A 233 -8.37 -17.21 12.33
C ALA A 233 -6.83 -17.32 12.28
N ILE A 234 -6.20 -18.12 13.16
CA ILE A 234 -4.72 -18.26 13.21
C ILE A 234 -4.11 -18.63 11.86
N PRO A 235 -4.61 -19.60 11.10
CA PRO A 235 -4.02 -20.00 9.82
C PRO A 235 -3.99 -18.83 8.83
N ASP A 236 -5.08 -18.05 8.76
CA ASP A 236 -5.21 -16.88 7.88
C ASP A 236 -4.27 -15.76 8.31
N ILE A 237 -4.17 -15.53 9.63
CA ILE A 237 -3.24 -14.55 10.21
C ILE A 237 -1.79 -14.92 9.88
N MET A 238 -1.44 -16.20 9.91
CA MET A 238 -0.09 -16.65 9.54
C MET A 238 0.22 -16.39 8.06
N LEU A 239 -0.74 -16.60 7.17
CA LEU A 239 -0.58 -16.25 5.76
C LEU A 239 -0.46 -14.72 5.56
N ALA A 240 -1.22 -13.93 6.32
CA ALA A 240 -1.11 -12.48 6.29
C ALA A 240 0.27 -12.01 6.81
N ILE A 241 0.83 -12.67 7.84
CA ILE A 241 2.20 -12.41 8.32
C ILE A 241 3.22 -12.77 7.24
N LEU A 242 3.04 -13.91 6.55
CA LEU A 242 3.90 -14.28 5.43
C LEU A 242 3.89 -13.23 4.32
N LEU A 243 2.73 -12.71 3.93
CA LEU A 243 2.62 -11.61 2.97
C LEU A 243 3.34 -10.35 3.45
N SER A 244 3.24 -10.05 4.75
CA SER A 244 3.93 -8.91 5.35
C SER A 244 5.46 -9.08 5.30
N ILE A 245 5.95 -10.30 5.56
CA ILE A 245 7.38 -10.62 5.45
C ILE A 245 7.87 -10.47 4.00
N VAL A 246 7.11 -10.97 3.03
CA VAL A 246 7.42 -10.79 1.60
C VAL A 246 7.54 -9.31 1.25
N ALA A 247 6.60 -8.48 1.71
CA ALA A 247 6.63 -7.04 1.49
C ALA A 247 7.85 -6.36 2.13
N ILE A 248 8.20 -6.75 3.37
CA ILE A 248 9.40 -6.24 4.07
C ILE A 248 10.67 -6.63 3.30
N VAL A 249 10.76 -7.85 2.83
CA VAL A 249 11.91 -8.34 2.03
C VAL A 249 12.01 -7.55 0.72
N MET A 250 10.91 -7.34 0.00
CA MET A 250 10.88 -6.49 -1.19
C MET A 250 11.38 -5.06 -0.89
N PHE A 251 10.90 -4.47 0.20
CA PHE A 251 11.32 -3.14 0.63
C PHE A 251 12.80 -3.06 1.00
N TYR A 252 13.33 -4.09 1.67
CA TYR A 252 14.74 -4.16 2.04
C TYR A 252 15.67 -4.24 0.81
N PHE A 253 15.32 -5.06 -0.17
CA PHE A 253 16.13 -5.19 -1.39
C PHE A 253 16.14 -3.91 -2.24
N THR A 254 15.04 -3.18 -2.30
CA THR A 254 15.00 -1.88 -3.00
C THR A 254 15.90 -0.86 -2.33
N ARG A 255 15.93 -0.79 -1.00
CA ARG A 255 16.84 0.09 -0.25
C ARG A 255 18.31 -0.27 -0.41
N LYS A 256 18.66 -1.55 -0.41
CA LYS A 256 20.04 -2.01 -0.60
C LYS A 256 20.57 -1.63 -1.98
N GLY A 257 19.76 -1.71 -3.01
CA GLY A 257 20.09 -1.20 -4.35
C GLY A 257 20.39 0.31 -4.36
N GLN A 258 19.62 1.10 -3.62
CA GLN A 258 19.85 2.54 -3.49
C GLN A 258 21.18 2.90 -2.82
N LEU A 259 21.55 2.20 -1.75
CA LEU A 259 22.83 2.40 -1.06
C LEU A 259 24.02 2.04 -1.95
N GLN A 260 23.92 0.97 -2.74
CA GLN A 260 24.98 0.58 -3.66
C GLN A 260 25.12 1.53 -4.85
N GLU A 261 24.03 2.07 -5.39
CA GLU A 261 24.09 3.10 -6.45
C GLU A 261 24.67 4.41 -5.91
N ALA A 262 24.28 4.86 -4.71
CA ALA A 262 24.85 6.06 -4.08
C ALA A 262 26.36 5.93 -3.82
N LEU A 263 26.82 4.75 -3.42
CA LEU A 263 28.25 4.49 -3.21
C LEU A 263 29.06 4.42 -4.52
N LYS A 264 28.46 4.00 -5.63
CA LYS A 264 29.10 3.98 -6.94
C LYS A 264 29.26 5.35 -7.59
N LEU A 265 28.43 6.33 -7.19
CA LEU A 265 28.50 7.71 -7.69
C LEU A 265 29.51 8.59 -6.95
N GLN A 266 30.15 8.08 -5.89
CA GLN A 266 31.20 8.77 -5.13
C GLN A 266 32.61 8.46 -5.63
N TRP A 267 32.75 7.70 -6.70
CA TRP A 267 34.00 7.41 -7.42
C TRP A 267 33.85 7.85 -8.87
#